data_e38bd7fef1e66abf0a1b318c31e66000
#
_entry.id   e38bd7fef1e66abf0a1b318c31e66000
#
_cell.length_a   1.000
_cell.length_b   1.000
_cell.length_c   1.000
_cell.angle_alpha   90.00
_cell.angle_beta   90.00
_cell.angle_gamma   90.00
#
_symmetry.space_group_name_H-M   'P 1'
#
loop_
_entity.id
_entity.type
_entity.pdbx_description
1 polymer ?
#
loop_
_entity_poly.entity_id
_entity_poly.type
_entity_poly.pdbx_seq_one_letter_code
_entity_poly.pdbx_strand_id
1 'polypeptide(L)'
;MANVSMRDMLQAGVHFGHQARYWNPKMKPFIFGTRNRVHIINLEQTVPMFNDALKFLSSAAANKGKVLFVGTKRAASDAVKSAALESDQFFVNHRWLGGMLTNWKTVRQSIKRLKDLEIQSQDGTFEKLTKKETLMLNREMEKLEKSLGGIKNMGGLPDALFVIDADHEHIAIREANNLGIPVVAIVDTNSNPDGVDYIVPGNDDAIRAVSLYTSAVAAAITEGRENNIVAQAEKDDFVEAE
;
A
#
# COMPACT_ATOMS: atom_id res chain seq x y z
N MET A 1 -15.82 -10.18 7.91
CA MET A 1 -14.92 -9.96 6.74
C MET A 1 -15.56 -8.94 5.82
N ALA A 2 -14.87 -7.89 5.50
CA ALA A 2 -15.32 -6.89 4.54
C ALA A 2 -15.46 -7.54 3.15
N ASN A 3 -16.67 -8.03 2.83
CA ASN A 3 -16.95 -8.62 1.52
C ASN A 3 -17.33 -7.50 0.57
N VAL A 4 -16.46 -7.20 -0.38
CA VAL A 4 -16.77 -6.24 -1.45
C VAL A 4 -17.62 -6.95 -2.50
N SER A 5 -18.81 -6.39 -2.76
CA SER A 5 -19.73 -6.96 -3.76
C SER A 5 -19.37 -6.51 -5.18
N MET A 6 -19.76 -7.31 -6.16
CA MET A 6 -19.63 -6.92 -7.58
C MET A 6 -20.35 -5.60 -7.88
N ARG A 7 -21.46 -5.31 -7.19
CA ARG A 7 -22.23 -4.08 -7.36
C ARG A 7 -21.43 -2.86 -6.90
N ASP A 8 -20.73 -2.97 -5.77
CA ASP A 8 -19.89 -1.87 -5.25
C ASP A 8 -18.71 -1.61 -6.19
N MET A 9 -18.08 -2.66 -6.71
CA MET A 9 -17.02 -2.54 -7.72
C MET A 9 -17.52 -1.88 -9.00
N LEU A 10 -18.72 -2.24 -9.47
CA LEU A 10 -19.31 -1.62 -10.66
C LEU A 10 -19.59 -0.13 -10.44
N GLN A 11 -20.15 0.23 -9.29
CA GLN A 11 -20.45 1.63 -8.93
C GLN A 11 -19.19 2.47 -8.77
N ALA A 12 -18.11 1.90 -8.24
CA ALA A 12 -16.82 2.55 -8.11
C ALA A 12 -16.07 2.68 -9.45
N GLY A 13 -16.51 1.97 -10.50
CA GLY A 13 -15.89 2.00 -11.82
C GLY A 13 -14.65 1.13 -11.95
N VAL A 14 -14.52 0.08 -11.15
CA VAL A 14 -13.43 -0.90 -11.16
C VAL A 14 -13.29 -1.60 -12.51
N HIS A 15 -14.39 -1.80 -13.22
CA HIS A 15 -14.46 -2.50 -14.51
C HIS A 15 -13.87 -1.71 -15.69
N PHE A 16 -13.60 -0.43 -15.56
CA PHE A 16 -12.96 0.34 -16.61
C PHE A 16 -11.45 0.11 -16.60
N GLY A 17 -10.92 -0.37 -17.73
CA GLY A 17 -9.50 -0.44 -17.95
C GLY A 17 -8.98 0.71 -18.82
N HIS A 18 -7.79 0.57 -19.35
CA HIS A 18 -7.17 1.52 -20.24
C HIS A 18 -7.63 1.36 -21.71
N GLN A 19 -7.20 2.31 -22.55
CA GLN A 19 -7.44 2.26 -24.00
C GLN A 19 -6.86 0.99 -24.60
N ALA A 20 -7.61 0.32 -25.48
CA ALA A 20 -7.27 -0.97 -26.09
C ALA A 20 -5.89 -1.00 -26.79
N ARG A 21 -5.38 0.17 -27.26
CA ARG A 21 -4.06 0.27 -27.93
C ARG A 21 -2.87 0.12 -26.97
N TYR A 22 -3.07 0.33 -25.67
CA TYR A 22 -1.99 0.31 -24.67
C TYR A 22 -2.00 -0.94 -23.79
N TRP A 23 -2.82 -1.92 -24.11
CA TRP A 23 -3.01 -3.09 -23.28
C TRP A 23 -1.78 -4.00 -23.23
N ASN A 24 -1.66 -4.74 -22.13
CA ASN A 24 -0.68 -5.80 -21.99
C ASN A 24 -1.32 -7.15 -22.37
N PRO A 25 -0.71 -7.95 -23.30
CA PRO A 25 -1.24 -9.25 -23.69
C PRO A 25 -1.42 -10.24 -22.52
N LYS A 26 -0.63 -10.13 -21.46
CA LYS A 26 -0.75 -10.97 -20.27
C LYS A 26 -2.05 -10.72 -19.49
N MET A 27 -2.65 -9.55 -19.66
CA MET A 27 -3.95 -9.22 -19.05
C MET A 27 -5.16 -9.76 -19.82
N LYS A 28 -4.95 -10.42 -20.97
CA LYS A 28 -6.01 -11.01 -21.79
C LYS A 28 -7.02 -11.88 -21.02
N PRO A 29 -6.62 -12.74 -20.08
CA PRO A 29 -7.57 -13.57 -19.32
C PRO A 29 -8.56 -12.75 -18.49
N PHE A 30 -8.18 -11.54 -18.05
CA PHE A 30 -8.94 -10.68 -17.15
C PHE A 30 -9.82 -9.65 -17.87
N ILE A 31 -9.74 -9.60 -19.21
CA ILE A 31 -10.50 -8.65 -20.03
C ILE A 31 -11.79 -9.32 -20.50
N PHE A 32 -12.94 -8.73 -20.12
CA PHE A 32 -14.27 -9.17 -20.57
C PHE A 32 -14.52 -8.80 -22.03
N GLY A 33 -14.10 -7.60 -22.45
CA GLY A 33 -14.33 -7.08 -23.78
C GLY A 33 -13.83 -5.67 -23.97
N THR A 34 -14.23 -5.03 -25.07
CA THR A 34 -13.87 -3.64 -25.39
C THR A 34 -15.11 -2.83 -25.72
N ARG A 35 -15.29 -1.66 -25.13
CA ARG A 35 -16.36 -0.71 -25.43
C ARG A 35 -15.77 0.68 -25.63
N ASN A 36 -16.11 1.35 -26.72
CA ASN A 36 -15.61 2.69 -27.05
C ASN A 36 -14.08 2.80 -27.00
N ARG A 37 -13.36 1.78 -27.50
CA ARG A 37 -11.88 1.68 -27.49
C ARG A 37 -11.25 1.58 -26.09
N VAL A 38 -12.04 1.31 -25.05
CA VAL A 38 -11.57 1.07 -23.67
C VAL A 38 -11.85 -0.38 -23.32
N HIS A 39 -10.91 -1.05 -22.70
CA HIS A 39 -11.09 -2.40 -22.19
C HIS A 39 -12.03 -2.42 -20.98
N ILE A 40 -12.83 -3.45 -20.90
CA ILE A 40 -13.70 -3.74 -19.75
C ILE A 40 -13.10 -4.93 -19.02
N ILE A 41 -12.83 -4.77 -17.74
CA ILE A 41 -12.27 -5.81 -16.87
C ILE A 41 -13.41 -6.73 -16.41
N ASN A 42 -13.15 -8.03 -16.33
CA ASN A 42 -14.11 -9.02 -15.88
C ASN A 42 -14.20 -9.04 -14.34
N LEU A 43 -15.23 -8.42 -13.79
CA LEU A 43 -15.48 -8.37 -12.35
C LEU A 43 -15.80 -9.74 -11.73
N GLU A 44 -16.30 -10.72 -12.50
CA GLU A 44 -16.53 -12.07 -12.00
C GLU A 44 -15.22 -12.74 -11.55
N GLN A 45 -14.10 -12.38 -12.16
CA GLN A 45 -12.77 -12.82 -11.74
C GLN A 45 -12.16 -11.90 -10.68
N THR A 46 -12.36 -10.58 -10.79
CA THR A 46 -11.80 -9.61 -9.84
C THR A 46 -12.32 -9.84 -8.42
N VAL A 47 -13.63 -10.09 -8.24
CA VAL A 47 -14.23 -10.25 -6.90
C VAL A 47 -13.59 -11.41 -6.11
N PRO A 48 -13.52 -12.65 -6.60
CA PRO A 48 -12.87 -13.73 -5.86
C PRO A 48 -11.39 -13.48 -5.62
N MET A 49 -10.64 -12.97 -6.62
CA MET A 49 -9.22 -12.68 -6.48
C MET A 49 -8.97 -11.59 -5.42
N PHE A 50 -9.81 -10.56 -5.38
CA PHE A 50 -9.71 -9.52 -4.35
C PHE A 50 -10.05 -10.05 -2.96
N ASN A 51 -11.08 -10.88 -2.82
CA ASN A 51 -11.41 -11.50 -1.55
C ASN A 51 -10.29 -12.42 -1.03
N ASP A 52 -9.60 -13.14 -1.90
CA ASP A 52 -8.45 -13.97 -1.52
C ASP A 52 -7.25 -13.09 -1.09
N ALA A 53 -7.03 -11.97 -1.77
CA ALA A 53 -6.04 -10.96 -1.35
C ALA A 53 -6.37 -10.35 0.03
N LEU A 54 -7.65 -10.04 0.30
CA LEU A 54 -8.10 -9.53 1.59
C LEU A 54 -7.89 -10.56 2.72
N LYS A 55 -8.19 -11.84 2.47
CA LYS A 55 -7.93 -12.94 3.44
C LYS A 55 -6.44 -13.05 3.76
N PHE A 56 -5.58 -12.99 2.73
CA PHE A 56 -4.13 -13.02 2.92
C PHE A 56 -3.66 -11.85 3.80
N LEU A 57 -4.07 -10.61 3.49
CA LEU A 57 -3.68 -9.42 4.26
C LEU A 57 -4.21 -9.45 5.69
N SER A 58 -5.45 -9.92 5.89
CA SER A 58 -6.04 -10.14 7.22
C SER A 58 -5.23 -11.17 8.03
N SER A 59 -4.84 -12.28 7.41
CA SER A 59 -4.00 -13.30 8.05
C SER A 59 -2.60 -12.77 8.41
N ALA A 60 -1.98 -11.99 7.52
CA ALA A 60 -0.70 -11.34 7.78
C ALA A 60 -0.80 -10.37 8.98
N ALA A 61 -1.87 -9.58 9.04
CA ALA A 61 -2.13 -8.64 10.13
C ALA A 61 -2.45 -9.35 11.45
N ALA A 62 -3.18 -10.48 11.42
CA ALA A 62 -3.44 -11.32 12.57
C ALA A 62 -2.13 -11.83 13.22
N ASN A 63 -1.11 -12.11 12.42
CA ASN A 63 0.22 -12.51 12.90
C ASN A 63 1.11 -11.32 13.33
N LYS A 64 0.53 -10.14 13.56
CA LYS A 64 1.25 -8.89 13.86
C LYS A 64 2.22 -8.46 12.74
N GLY A 65 1.98 -8.93 11.52
CA GLY A 65 2.74 -8.58 10.34
C GLY A 65 2.52 -7.13 9.94
N LYS A 66 3.53 -6.55 9.30
CA LYS A 66 3.53 -5.17 8.81
C LYS A 66 3.15 -5.16 7.34
N VAL A 67 2.10 -4.42 7.02
CA VAL A 67 1.67 -4.23 5.64
C VAL A 67 2.12 -2.84 5.17
N LEU A 68 2.81 -2.78 4.04
CA LEU A 68 3.23 -1.53 3.43
C LEU A 68 2.32 -1.20 2.26
N PHE A 69 1.56 -0.12 2.39
CA PHE A 69 0.74 0.44 1.32
C PHE A 69 1.59 1.29 0.39
N VAL A 70 1.52 1.03 -0.90
CA VAL A 70 2.29 1.74 -1.93
C VAL A 70 1.36 2.28 -2.99
N GLY A 71 1.43 3.60 -3.24
CA GLY A 71 0.65 4.22 -4.29
C GLY A 71 1.06 5.68 -4.45
N THR A 72 1.96 5.94 -5.40
CA THR A 72 2.53 7.27 -5.63
C THR A 72 1.78 8.07 -6.69
N LYS A 73 0.82 7.44 -7.41
CA LYS A 73 -0.11 8.13 -8.28
C LYS A 73 -0.91 9.19 -7.53
N ARG A 74 -1.14 10.36 -8.13
CA ARG A 74 -1.94 11.44 -7.53
C ARG A 74 -3.33 10.97 -7.09
N ALA A 75 -3.97 10.09 -7.85
CA ALA A 75 -5.29 9.53 -7.52
C ALA A 75 -5.26 8.60 -6.30
N ALA A 76 -4.11 7.99 -6.00
CA ALA A 76 -3.93 7.00 -4.93
C ALA A 76 -3.33 7.59 -3.65
N SER A 77 -2.55 8.66 -3.76
CA SER A 77 -1.71 9.21 -2.68
C SER A 77 -2.48 9.44 -1.37
N ASP A 78 -3.63 10.11 -1.43
CA ASP A 78 -4.41 10.45 -0.23
C ASP A 78 -5.17 9.24 0.33
N ALA A 79 -5.73 8.40 -0.56
CA ALA A 79 -6.45 7.19 -0.17
C ALA A 79 -5.53 6.18 0.52
N VAL A 80 -4.33 5.96 -0.03
CA VAL A 80 -3.29 5.10 0.53
C VAL A 80 -2.86 5.59 1.92
N LYS A 81 -2.61 6.88 2.07
CA LYS A 81 -2.25 7.48 3.37
C LYS A 81 -3.35 7.29 4.40
N SER A 82 -4.60 7.62 4.05
CA SER A 82 -5.72 7.52 4.96
C SER A 82 -5.96 6.08 5.43
N ALA A 83 -5.98 5.12 4.49
CA ALA A 83 -6.17 3.71 4.79
C ALA A 83 -5.06 3.12 5.66
N ALA A 84 -3.81 3.48 5.41
CA ALA A 84 -2.68 3.02 6.21
C ALA A 84 -2.73 3.57 7.65
N LEU A 85 -3.11 4.85 7.83
CA LEU A 85 -3.29 5.44 9.15
C LEU A 85 -4.46 4.83 9.91
N GLU A 86 -5.59 4.56 9.23
CA GLU A 86 -6.78 3.93 9.82
C GLU A 86 -6.49 2.52 10.33
N SER A 87 -5.67 1.76 9.59
CA SER A 87 -5.29 0.39 9.96
C SER A 87 -4.01 0.29 10.80
N ASP A 88 -3.42 1.44 11.21
CA ASP A 88 -2.12 1.53 11.91
C ASP A 88 -1.03 0.76 11.17
N GLN A 89 -0.95 0.99 9.86
CA GLN A 89 0.04 0.40 8.97
C GLN A 89 0.92 1.48 8.33
N PHE A 90 1.82 1.05 7.45
CA PHE A 90 2.84 1.89 6.85
C PHE A 90 2.49 2.22 5.40
N PHE A 91 3.00 3.37 4.90
CA PHE A 91 2.69 3.79 3.54
C PHE A 91 3.84 4.53 2.86
N VAL A 92 3.83 4.46 1.52
CA VAL A 92 4.61 5.30 0.63
C VAL A 92 3.66 5.88 -0.42
N ASN A 93 3.37 7.17 -0.33
CA ASN A 93 2.35 7.85 -1.12
C ASN A 93 2.86 8.99 -2.00
N HIS A 94 4.18 9.25 -2.04
CA HIS A 94 4.74 10.29 -2.90
C HIS A 94 5.69 9.72 -3.94
N ARG A 95 6.85 9.25 -3.54
CA ARG A 95 7.85 8.70 -4.44
C ARG A 95 8.54 7.50 -3.82
N TRP A 96 8.54 6.40 -4.54
CA TRP A 96 9.38 5.26 -4.18
C TRP A 96 10.85 5.60 -4.45
N LEU A 97 11.68 5.51 -3.44
CA LEU A 97 13.13 5.68 -3.59
C LEU A 97 13.73 4.33 -3.94
N GLY A 98 14.49 4.26 -5.04
CA GLY A 98 15.19 3.02 -5.40
C GLY A 98 16.08 2.53 -4.25
N GLY A 99 15.96 1.25 -3.91
CA GLY A 99 16.64 0.67 -2.75
C GLY A 99 15.91 0.84 -1.43
N MET A 100 14.63 1.25 -1.44
CA MET A 100 13.88 1.51 -0.20
C MET A 100 13.77 0.27 0.69
N LEU A 101 13.63 -0.91 0.12
CA LEU A 101 13.63 -2.18 0.85
C LEU A 101 14.99 -2.88 0.76
N THR A 102 15.57 -2.97 -0.43
CA THR A 102 16.83 -3.70 -0.67
C THR A 102 18.04 -3.03 -0.01
N ASN A 103 18.02 -1.71 0.19
CA ASN A 103 19.05 -0.96 0.92
C ASN A 103 18.50 -0.35 2.22
N TRP A 104 17.73 -1.15 2.98
CA TRP A 104 17.08 -0.72 4.22
C TRP A 104 18.04 -0.08 5.24
N LYS A 105 19.29 -0.54 5.29
CA LYS A 105 20.31 0.02 6.18
C LYS A 105 20.53 1.54 5.95
N THR A 106 20.62 1.96 4.69
CA THR A 106 20.80 3.38 4.32
C THR A 106 19.51 4.17 4.54
N VAL A 107 18.36 3.58 4.19
CA VAL A 107 17.06 4.21 4.44
C VAL A 107 16.83 4.46 5.91
N ARG A 108 17.20 3.53 6.78
CA ARG A 108 17.15 3.68 8.24
C ARG A 108 18.02 4.83 8.76
N GLN A 109 19.17 5.11 8.13
CA GLN A 109 19.99 6.28 8.47
C GLN A 109 19.26 7.58 8.08
N SER A 110 18.61 7.62 6.93
CA SER A 110 17.82 8.77 6.49
C SER A 110 16.59 9.00 7.39
N ILE A 111 15.94 7.93 7.86
CA ILE A 111 14.87 8.00 8.86
C ILE A 111 15.39 8.57 10.19
N LYS A 112 16.57 8.14 10.63
CA LYS A 112 17.20 8.69 11.83
C LYS A 112 17.46 10.18 11.66
N ARG A 113 18.02 10.60 10.52
CA ARG A 113 18.23 12.02 10.19
C ARG A 113 16.94 12.83 10.24
N LEU A 114 15.83 12.28 9.71
CA LEU A 114 14.52 12.91 9.80
C LEU A 114 14.09 13.11 11.25
N LYS A 115 14.17 12.09 12.08
CA LYS A 115 13.84 12.16 13.51
C LYS A 115 14.71 13.16 14.26
N ASP A 116 16.00 13.21 13.97
CA ASP A 116 16.92 14.17 14.55
C ASP A 116 16.55 15.62 14.17
N LEU A 117 16.13 15.88 12.93
CA LEU A 117 15.64 17.18 12.46
C LEU A 117 14.31 17.57 13.13
N GLU A 118 13.38 16.62 13.30
CA GLU A 118 12.13 16.85 14.01
C GLU A 118 12.39 17.29 15.47
N ILE A 119 13.31 16.62 16.18
CA ILE A 119 13.70 16.97 17.54
C ILE A 119 14.34 18.37 17.57
N GLN A 120 15.29 18.65 16.68
CA GLN A 120 15.95 19.96 16.60
C GLN A 120 15.00 21.11 16.27
N SER A 121 13.91 20.81 15.54
CA SER A 121 12.86 21.80 15.26
C SER A 121 12.00 22.12 16.48
N GLN A 122 11.87 21.17 17.44
CA GLN A 122 11.05 21.31 18.64
C GLN A 122 11.81 21.85 19.86
N ASP A 123 13.09 21.57 19.96
CA ASP A 123 13.95 21.97 21.11
C ASP A 123 14.51 23.38 21.02
N GLY A 124 14.09 24.19 20.04
CA GLY A 124 14.55 25.57 19.83
C GLY A 124 15.96 25.69 19.23
N THR A 125 16.56 24.59 18.78
CA THR A 125 17.89 24.63 18.13
C THR A 125 17.87 25.47 16.86
N PHE A 126 16.74 25.46 16.11
CA PHE A 126 16.59 26.26 14.90
C PHE A 126 16.55 27.77 15.16
N GLU A 127 16.19 28.22 16.36
CA GLU A 127 16.18 29.65 16.72
C GLU A 127 17.61 30.23 16.87
N LYS A 128 18.60 29.36 17.13
CA LYS A 128 20.01 29.75 17.29
C LYS A 128 20.76 29.84 15.95
N LEU A 129 20.11 29.38 14.85
CA LEU A 129 20.69 29.34 13.52
C LEU A 129 20.35 30.59 12.70
N THR A 130 21.11 30.84 11.64
CA THR A 130 20.78 31.90 10.70
C THR A 130 19.50 31.54 9.92
N LYS A 131 18.71 32.54 9.49
CA LYS A 131 17.47 32.33 8.69
C LYS A 131 17.70 31.46 7.45
N LYS A 132 18.87 31.54 6.84
CA LYS A 132 19.24 30.74 5.67
C LYS A 132 19.39 29.25 6.03
N GLU A 133 20.10 28.97 7.12
CA GLU A 133 20.32 27.60 7.59
C GLU A 133 19.01 26.95 8.03
N THR A 134 18.18 27.65 8.81
CA THR A 134 16.86 27.19 9.23
C THR A 134 16.00 26.85 8.02
N LEU A 135 16.00 27.70 6.97
CA LEU A 135 15.22 27.42 5.77
C LEU A 135 15.74 26.17 5.03
N MET A 136 17.05 25.95 4.99
CA MET A 136 17.64 24.75 4.37
C MET A 136 17.27 23.47 5.13
N LEU A 137 17.36 23.50 6.47
CA LEU A 137 17.00 22.36 7.32
C LEU A 137 15.50 22.04 7.23
N ASN A 138 14.63 23.04 7.21
CA ASN A 138 13.19 22.85 7.04
C ASN A 138 12.87 22.21 5.67
N ARG A 139 13.51 22.64 4.58
CA ARG A 139 13.34 22.02 3.26
C ARG A 139 13.84 20.58 3.22
N GLU A 140 14.96 20.30 3.91
CA GLU A 140 15.49 18.93 4.04
C GLU A 140 14.48 18.04 4.80
N MET A 141 13.99 18.52 5.94
CA MET A 141 12.98 17.83 6.75
C MET A 141 11.70 17.55 5.96
N GLU A 142 11.13 18.55 5.28
CA GLU A 142 9.95 18.38 4.43
C GLU A 142 10.16 17.34 3.32
N LYS A 143 11.33 17.35 2.69
CA LYS A 143 11.67 16.39 1.63
C LYS A 143 11.76 14.96 2.17
N LEU A 144 12.39 14.78 3.33
CA LEU A 144 12.50 13.49 4.00
C LEU A 144 11.13 13.02 4.50
N GLU A 145 10.32 13.89 5.11
CA GLU A 145 8.97 13.57 5.59
C GLU A 145 8.07 13.11 4.44
N LYS A 146 8.08 13.81 3.29
CA LYS A 146 7.32 13.40 2.11
C LYS A 146 7.70 12.01 1.59
N SER A 147 8.98 11.63 1.68
CA SER A 147 9.47 10.37 1.12
C SER A 147 9.46 9.22 2.12
N LEU A 148 9.69 9.48 3.40
CA LEU A 148 9.95 8.46 4.43
C LEU A 148 9.00 8.55 5.62
N GLY A 149 8.17 9.60 5.71
CA GLY A 149 7.28 9.84 6.85
C GLY A 149 6.37 8.65 7.15
N GLY A 150 5.80 8.03 6.10
CA GLY A 150 4.91 6.88 6.26
C GLY A 150 5.59 5.58 6.72
N ILE A 151 6.92 5.50 6.67
CA ILE A 151 7.69 4.32 7.08
C ILE A 151 8.61 4.57 8.28
N LYS A 152 8.59 5.80 8.85
CA LYS A 152 9.51 6.20 9.92
C LYS A 152 9.43 5.33 11.18
N ASN A 153 8.30 4.72 11.45
CA ASN A 153 8.07 3.87 12.61
C ASN A 153 8.03 2.37 12.28
N MET A 154 8.28 1.97 11.04
CA MET A 154 8.18 0.57 10.60
C MET A 154 9.23 -0.34 11.28
N GLY A 155 10.41 0.19 11.61
CA GLY A 155 11.44 -0.50 12.38
C GLY A 155 12.19 -1.61 11.64
N GLY A 156 11.60 -2.27 10.65
CA GLY A 156 12.16 -3.36 9.84
C GLY A 156 11.51 -3.42 8.47
N LEU A 157 11.76 -4.49 7.72
CA LEU A 157 11.08 -4.76 6.45
C LEU A 157 9.60 -5.10 6.69
N PRO A 158 8.72 -4.84 5.72
CA PRO A 158 7.32 -5.26 5.79
C PRO A 158 7.18 -6.76 5.49
N ASP A 159 6.09 -7.36 5.98
CA ASP A 159 5.75 -8.75 5.75
C ASP A 159 4.88 -8.94 4.49
N ALA A 160 4.24 -7.87 4.02
CA ALA A 160 3.48 -7.84 2.76
C ALA A 160 3.46 -6.42 2.18
N LEU A 161 3.38 -6.33 0.83
CA LEU A 161 3.11 -5.10 0.12
C LEU A 161 1.68 -5.09 -0.44
N PHE A 162 0.99 -3.95 -0.31
CA PHE A 162 -0.22 -3.65 -1.06
C PHE A 162 0.05 -2.48 -2.01
N VAL A 163 -0.04 -2.73 -3.31
CA VAL A 163 0.40 -1.80 -4.37
C VAL A 163 -0.77 -1.36 -5.23
N ILE A 164 -0.90 -0.06 -5.46
CA ILE A 164 -1.83 0.51 -6.44
C ILE A 164 -1.04 0.88 -7.70
N ASP A 165 -1.42 0.30 -8.84
CA ASP A 165 -0.75 0.42 -10.12
C ASP A 165 0.60 -0.33 -10.19
N ALA A 166 0.55 -1.56 -10.68
CA ALA A 166 1.73 -2.42 -10.80
C ALA A 166 2.77 -1.91 -11.80
N ASP A 167 2.37 -1.17 -12.84
CA ASP A 167 3.29 -0.63 -13.84
C ASP A 167 4.08 0.57 -13.31
N HIS A 168 3.38 1.48 -12.63
CA HIS A 168 3.99 2.66 -12.03
C HIS A 168 4.96 2.28 -10.90
N GLU A 169 4.57 1.34 -10.06
CA GLU A 169 5.32 0.91 -8.88
C GLU A 169 6.20 -0.33 -9.13
N HIS A 170 6.57 -0.61 -10.38
CA HIS A 170 7.35 -1.80 -10.76
C HIS A 170 8.69 -1.93 -10.01
N ILE A 171 9.28 -0.82 -9.55
CA ILE A 171 10.51 -0.84 -8.75
C ILE A 171 10.23 -1.44 -7.36
N ALA A 172 9.13 -1.04 -6.72
CA ALA A 172 8.71 -1.57 -5.43
C ALA A 172 8.44 -3.08 -5.49
N ILE A 173 7.71 -3.51 -6.53
CA ILE A 173 7.41 -4.93 -6.77
C ILE A 173 8.69 -5.73 -6.98
N ARG A 174 9.64 -5.23 -7.79
CA ARG A 174 10.93 -5.89 -8.02
C ARG A 174 11.76 -6.00 -6.75
N GLU A 175 11.79 -4.97 -5.92
CA GLU A 175 12.51 -5.01 -4.65
C GLU A 175 11.88 -5.99 -3.66
N ALA A 176 10.55 -6.03 -3.58
CA ALA A 176 9.82 -7.00 -2.76
C ALA A 176 10.13 -8.44 -3.18
N ASN A 177 10.07 -8.74 -4.48
CA ASN A 177 10.39 -10.05 -5.03
C ASN A 177 11.83 -10.48 -4.73
N ASN A 178 12.79 -9.57 -4.83
CA ASN A 178 14.19 -9.85 -4.49
C ASN A 178 14.38 -10.23 -3.01
N LEU A 179 13.49 -9.78 -2.14
CA LEU A 179 13.51 -10.05 -0.70
C LEU A 179 12.54 -11.17 -0.28
N GLY A 180 11.78 -11.73 -1.23
CA GLY A 180 10.77 -12.75 -0.94
C GLY A 180 9.56 -12.22 -0.16
N ILE A 181 9.26 -10.92 -0.26
CA ILE A 181 8.11 -10.29 0.38
C ILE A 181 6.91 -10.42 -0.57
N PRO A 182 5.79 -11.03 -0.13
CA PRO A 182 4.61 -11.21 -0.96
C PRO A 182 3.96 -9.89 -1.33
N VAL A 183 3.51 -9.81 -2.58
CA VAL A 183 2.93 -8.60 -3.18
C VAL A 183 1.48 -8.82 -3.57
N VAL A 184 0.61 -7.99 -3.04
CA VAL A 184 -0.78 -7.80 -3.50
C VAL A 184 -0.81 -6.54 -4.35
N ALA A 185 -1.27 -6.61 -5.59
CA ALA A 185 -1.32 -5.42 -6.43
C ALA A 185 -2.62 -5.31 -7.23
N ILE A 186 -3.09 -4.06 -7.36
CA ILE A 186 -4.11 -3.69 -8.33
C ILE A 186 -3.44 -3.56 -9.70
N VAL A 187 -3.92 -4.32 -10.66
CA VAL A 187 -3.33 -4.44 -12.00
C VAL A 187 -4.36 -4.06 -13.05
N ASP A 188 -4.14 -2.94 -13.74
CA ASP A 188 -4.99 -2.53 -14.85
C ASP A 188 -4.58 -3.23 -16.17
N THR A 189 -5.35 -3.06 -17.22
CA THR A 189 -5.18 -3.73 -18.51
C THR A 189 -3.89 -3.38 -19.27
N ASN A 190 -3.22 -2.27 -18.93
CA ASN A 190 -1.92 -1.85 -19.48
C ASN A 190 -0.73 -2.44 -18.70
N SER A 191 -0.96 -2.85 -17.46
CA SER A 191 0.11 -3.23 -16.54
C SER A 191 0.58 -4.67 -16.73
N ASN A 192 1.82 -4.95 -16.32
CA ASN A 192 2.37 -6.30 -16.31
C ASN A 192 2.09 -6.98 -14.97
N PRO A 193 1.38 -8.13 -14.95
CA PRO A 193 1.10 -8.86 -13.71
C PRO A 193 2.28 -9.65 -13.15
N ASP A 194 3.42 -9.71 -13.86
CA ASP A 194 4.57 -10.51 -13.40
C ASP A 194 5.12 -10.01 -12.07
N GLY A 195 5.42 -10.95 -11.18
CA GLY A 195 5.98 -10.66 -9.87
C GLY A 195 4.94 -10.21 -8.83
N VAL A 196 3.67 -10.32 -9.14
CA VAL A 196 2.56 -10.10 -8.20
C VAL A 196 2.01 -11.44 -7.74
N ASP A 197 2.00 -11.71 -6.43
CA ASP A 197 1.51 -12.97 -5.88
C ASP A 197 -0.02 -13.00 -5.85
N TYR A 198 -0.65 -11.88 -5.50
CA TYR A 198 -2.10 -11.70 -5.46
C TYR A 198 -2.49 -10.60 -6.44
N ILE A 199 -2.82 -11.00 -7.66
CA ILE A 199 -3.25 -10.10 -8.72
C ILE A 199 -4.71 -9.72 -8.48
N VAL A 200 -5.01 -8.42 -8.45
CA VAL A 200 -6.37 -7.89 -8.43
C VAL A 200 -6.60 -7.09 -9.71
N PRO A 201 -7.23 -7.67 -10.73
CA PRO A 201 -7.54 -6.94 -11.96
C PRO A 201 -8.53 -5.82 -11.68
N GLY A 202 -8.16 -4.57 -12.00
CA GLY A 202 -9.05 -3.44 -11.70
C GLY A 202 -8.48 -2.10 -12.10
N ASN A 203 -9.35 -1.10 -12.14
CA ASN A 203 -9.01 0.29 -12.47
C ASN A 203 -8.15 0.91 -11.38
N ASP A 204 -7.00 1.45 -11.75
CA ASP A 204 -6.05 2.12 -10.87
C ASP A 204 -6.06 3.66 -10.97
N ASP A 205 -6.84 4.23 -11.89
CA ASP A 205 -6.92 5.67 -12.13
C ASP A 205 -8.11 6.35 -11.44
N ALA A 206 -9.23 5.62 -11.29
CA ALA A 206 -10.44 6.18 -10.71
C ALA A 206 -10.33 6.31 -9.19
N ILE A 207 -10.40 7.54 -8.66
CA ILE A 207 -10.33 7.80 -7.21
C ILE A 207 -11.31 6.95 -6.42
N ARG A 208 -12.55 6.74 -6.94
CA ARG A 208 -13.56 5.90 -6.27
C ARG A 208 -13.16 4.42 -6.20
N ALA A 209 -12.54 3.90 -7.26
CA ALA A 209 -12.05 2.52 -7.30
C ALA A 209 -10.88 2.35 -6.33
N VAL A 210 -9.93 3.27 -6.34
CA VAL A 210 -8.79 3.29 -5.40
C VAL A 210 -9.27 3.37 -3.95
N SER A 211 -10.22 4.27 -3.64
CA SER A 211 -10.80 4.37 -2.28
C SER A 211 -11.49 3.08 -1.86
N LEU A 212 -12.21 2.40 -2.77
CA LEU A 212 -12.85 1.12 -2.48
C LEU A 212 -11.82 0.06 -2.08
N TYR A 213 -10.73 -0.08 -2.86
CA TYR A 213 -9.68 -1.06 -2.55
C TYR A 213 -8.99 -0.76 -1.24
N THR A 214 -8.55 0.47 -1.05
CA THR A 214 -7.78 0.86 0.14
C THR A 214 -8.62 0.74 1.40
N SER A 215 -9.90 1.15 1.39
CA SER A 215 -10.80 1.02 2.54
C SER A 215 -11.10 -0.45 2.86
N ALA A 216 -11.32 -1.29 1.84
CA ALA A 216 -11.55 -2.72 2.06
C ALA A 216 -10.31 -3.42 2.64
N VAL A 217 -9.11 -3.05 2.18
CA VAL A 217 -7.84 -3.57 2.71
C VAL A 217 -7.63 -3.10 4.15
N ALA A 218 -7.86 -1.82 4.46
CA ALA A 218 -7.75 -1.30 5.82
C ALA A 218 -8.70 -2.02 6.78
N ALA A 219 -9.96 -2.21 6.38
CA ALA A 219 -10.95 -2.94 7.16
C ALA A 219 -10.55 -4.40 7.40
N ALA A 220 -10.03 -5.11 6.38
CA ALA A 220 -9.57 -6.49 6.51
C ALA A 220 -8.37 -6.62 7.45
N ILE A 221 -7.42 -5.67 7.41
CA ILE A 221 -6.27 -5.63 8.32
C ILE A 221 -6.72 -5.38 9.77
N THR A 222 -7.62 -4.43 9.98
CA THR A 222 -8.15 -4.10 11.32
C THR A 222 -8.89 -5.31 11.91
N GLU A 223 -9.78 -5.94 11.14
CA GLU A 223 -10.49 -7.16 11.56
C GLU A 223 -9.52 -8.31 11.88
N GLY A 224 -8.46 -8.50 11.08
CA GLY A 224 -7.44 -9.52 11.34
C GLY A 224 -6.71 -9.29 12.67
N ARG A 225 -6.41 -8.04 13.00
CA ARG A 225 -5.76 -7.67 14.28
C ARG A 225 -6.70 -7.88 15.46
N GLU A 226 -7.97 -7.50 15.35
CA GLU A 226 -8.97 -7.69 16.41
C GLU A 226 -9.21 -9.16 16.71
N ASN A 227 -9.35 -10.00 15.69
CA ASN A 227 -9.53 -11.44 15.86
C ASN A 227 -8.36 -12.09 16.58
N ASN A 228 -7.13 -11.62 16.38
CA ASN A 228 -5.97 -12.13 17.11
C ASN A 228 -6.00 -11.74 18.59
N ILE A 229 -6.39 -10.50 18.89
CA ILE A 229 -6.49 -10.02 20.28
C ILE A 229 -7.51 -10.86 21.05
N VAL A 230 -8.68 -11.13 20.46
CA VAL A 230 -9.71 -11.99 21.07
C VAL A 230 -9.19 -13.41 21.27
N ALA A 231 -8.57 -14.02 20.26
CA ALA A 231 -8.02 -15.36 20.34
C ALA A 231 -6.85 -15.50 21.33
N GLN A 232 -6.11 -14.42 21.60
CA GLN A 232 -5.08 -14.42 22.65
C GLN A 232 -5.69 -14.28 24.05
N ALA A 233 -6.68 -13.40 24.22
CA ALA A 233 -7.38 -13.25 25.50
C ALA A 233 -8.06 -14.56 25.94
N GLU A 234 -8.71 -15.27 25.02
CA GLU A 234 -9.31 -16.59 25.31
C GLU A 234 -8.28 -17.63 25.69
N LYS A 235 -7.06 -17.60 25.18
CA LYS A 235 -5.98 -18.53 25.58
C LYS A 235 -5.41 -18.20 26.95
N ASP A 236 -5.26 -16.93 27.28
CA ASP A 236 -4.75 -16.50 28.58
C ASP A 236 -5.75 -16.82 29.69
N ASP A 237 -7.07 -16.66 29.44
CA ASP A 237 -8.13 -17.06 30.36
C ASP A 237 -8.16 -18.59 30.64
N PHE A 238 -7.81 -19.39 29.61
CA PHE A 238 -7.71 -20.86 29.77
C PHE A 238 -6.50 -21.30 30.58
N VAL A 239 -5.39 -20.58 30.53
CA VAL A 239 -4.14 -20.87 31.24
C VAL A 239 -4.25 -20.46 32.73
N GLU A 240 -5.04 -19.43 33.07
CA GLU A 240 -5.28 -19.03 34.45
C GLU A 240 -6.32 -19.94 35.18
N ALA A 241 -7.05 -20.79 34.43
CA ALA A 241 -8.07 -21.66 34.97
C ALA A 241 -7.58 -23.10 35.25
N GLU A 242 -6.33 -23.43 34.94
CA GLU A 242 -5.64 -24.69 35.31
C GLU A 242 -4.69 -24.48 36.52
#